data_62d1ca6620d30465c72761adc8445546
#
_entry.id   62d1ca6620d30465c72761adc8445546
#
_cell.length_a   1.000
_cell.length_b   1.000
_cell.length_c   1.000
_cell.angle_alpha   90.00
_cell.angle_beta   90.00
_cell.angle_gamma   90.00
#
_symmetry.space_group_name_H-M   'P 1'
#
loop_
_entity.id
_entity.type
_entity.pdbx_description
1 polymer ?
#
loop_
_entity_poly.entity_id
_entity_poly.type
_entity_poly.pdbx_seq_one_letter_code
_entity_poly.pdbx_strand_id
1 'polypeptide(L)'
;MRIASLSLLALATLGVAACGTTPEQPAPQPEAPVVHRDAVVNLAAASGSLVSGRLQVMTMGANALHFTGDIGGFEPGTTHGFHVHEKGDCSAADASSAGGHFNPAGTPHGRMDQGAHHAGDIDNIVANAQGVAHVNMHVPGVTLGTGTANDIAGRAVIVHADPDDYSSQPSGNAGKRIACGIVTIVQ
;
A
#
# COMPACT_ATOMS: atom_id res chain seq x y z
N MET A 1 -71.72 53.85 23.69
CA MET A 1 -71.67 52.58 24.44
C MET A 1 -72.17 51.52 23.50
N ARG A 2 -71.34 50.77 22.86
CA ARG A 2 -71.65 49.58 22.06
C ARG A 2 -70.62 48.51 22.39
N ILE A 3 -71.13 47.43 22.95
CA ILE A 3 -70.39 46.25 23.40
C ILE A 3 -70.32 45.32 22.16
N ALA A 4 -69.11 45.02 21.72
CA ALA A 4 -68.84 44.06 20.65
C ALA A 4 -68.45 42.73 21.27
N SER A 5 -69.27 41.71 21.03
CA SER A 5 -69.01 40.33 21.43
C SER A 5 -67.95 39.69 20.52
N LEU A 6 -66.86 39.17 21.09
CA LEU A 6 -65.90 38.35 20.39
C LEU A 6 -66.34 36.86 20.44
N SER A 7 -66.62 36.27 19.30
CA SER A 7 -66.82 34.84 19.16
C SER A 7 -65.49 34.14 19.02
N LEU A 8 -65.17 33.24 19.92
CA LEU A 8 -64.00 32.34 19.83
C LEU A 8 -64.30 31.17 18.89
N LEU A 9 -63.58 31.09 17.78
CA LEU A 9 -63.59 29.94 16.87
C LEU A 9 -62.52 28.98 17.32
N ALA A 10 -62.89 27.79 17.82
CA ALA A 10 -61.98 26.72 18.16
C ALA A 10 -61.61 25.95 16.90
N LEU A 11 -60.32 26.02 16.51
CA LEU A 11 -59.73 25.22 15.39
C LEU A 11 -59.29 23.88 15.96
N ALA A 12 -59.96 22.81 15.59
CA ALA A 12 -59.53 21.47 15.91
C ALA A 12 -58.45 21.03 14.89
N THR A 13 -57.19 20.88 15.32
CA THR A 13 -56.14 20.30 14.51
C THR A 13 -56.17 18.78 14.59
N LEU A 14 -56.51 18.13 13.47
CA LEU A 14 -56.33 16.69 13.29
C LEU A 14 -54.81 16.43 13.15
N GLY A 15 -54.21 15.80 14.16
CA GLY A 15 -52.84 15.29 14.09
C GLY A 15 -52.80 14.02 13.21
N VAL A 16 -52.17 14.09 12.05
CA VAL A 16 -51.82 12.94 11.24
C VAL A 16 -50.60 12.27 11.85
N ALA A 17 -50.77 11.12 12.51
CA ALA A 17 -49.63 10.28 12.94
C ALA A 17 -49.02 9.63 11.72
N ALA A 18 -47.92 10.19 11.21
CA ALA A 18 -47.07 9.54 10.23
C ALA A 18 -46.30 8.42 10.92
N CYS A 19 -46.67 7.18 10.69
CA CYS A 19 -45.84 6.02 10.99
C CYS A 19 -44.59 6.10 10.13
N GLY A 20 -43.50 6.66 10.69
CA GLY A 20 -42.19 6.63 10.07
C GLY A 20 -41.63 5.20 10.13
N THR A 21 -41.64 4.49 9.02
CA THR A 21 -40.85 3.28 8.85
C THR A 21 -39.38 3.69 8.79
N THR A 22 -38.62 3.46 9.87
CA THR A 22 -37.19 3.57 9.88
C THR A 22 -36.66 2.63 8.80
N PRO A 23 -35.80 3.08 7.85
CA PRO A 23 -35.18 2.17 6.92
C PRO A 23 -34.36 1.14 7.71
N GLU A 24 -34.67 -0.13 7.56
CA GLU A 24 -33.91 -1.23 8.13
C GLU A 24 -32.49 -1.18 7.53
N GLN A 25 -31.50 -0.94 8.37
CA GLN A 25 -30.09 -0.94 7.97
C GLN A 25 -29.74 -2.36 7.52
N PRO A 26 -29.18 -2.55 6.31
CA PRO A 26 -28.79 -3.88 5.85
C PRO A 26 -27.88 -4.54 6.89
N ALA A 27 -28.16 -5.79 7.21
CA ALA A 27 -27.30 -6.57 8.10
C ALA A 27 -25.88 -6.60 7.54
N PRO A 28 -24.83 -6.50 8.38
CA PRO A 28 -23.45 -6.60 7.94
C PRO A 28 -23.28 -7.92 7.18
N GLN A 29 -22.82 -7.80 5.94
CA GLN A 29 -22.47 -8.97 5.15
C GLN A 29 -21.28 -9.66 5.81
N PRO A 30 -21.26 -11.00 5.90
CA PRO A 30 -20.09 -11.74 6.37
C PRO A 30 -18.88 -11.33 5.52
N GLU A 31 -17.83 -10.85 6.16
CA GLU A 31 -16.56 -10.60 5.49
C GLU A 31 -16.06 -11.93 4.90
N ALA A 32 -15.62 -11.88 3.64
CA ALA A 32 -15.01 -13.04 3.01
C ALA A 32 -13.80 -13.49 3.84
N PRO A 33 -13.57 -14.80 4.01
CA PRO A 33 -12.45 -15.30 4.79
C PRO A 33 -11.13 -14.75 4.22
N VAL A 34 -10.32 -14.11 5.09
CA VAL A 34 -8.98 -13.65 4.72
C VAL A 34 -8.11 -14.89 4.52
N VAL A 35 -7.69 -15.13 3.30
CA VAL A 35 -6.73 -16.19 3.00
C VAL A 35 -5.35 -15.70 3.39
N HIS A 36 -4.81 -16.22 4.49
CA HIS A 36 -3.42 -15.94 4.88
C HIS A 36 -2.48 -16.60 3.88
N ARG A 37 -1.59 -15.82 3.32
CA ARG A 37 -0.54 -16.27 2.41
C ARG A 37 0.77 -15.65 2.83
N ASP A 38 1.84 -16.42 2.67
CA ASP A 38 3.19 -16.01 2.92
C ASP A 38 3.98 -16.03 1.61
N ALA A 39 4.90 -15.10 1.47
CA ALA A 39 5.85 -15.07 0.37
C ALA A 39 7.26 -14.75 0.88
N VAL A 40 8.24 -15.02 0.06
CA VAL A 40 9.63 -14.62 0.28
C VAL A 40 10.10 -13.79 -0.90
N VAL A 41 11.01 -12.87 -0.60
CA VAL A 41 11.78 -12.11 -1.58
C VAL A 41 13.26 -12.35 -1.31
N ASN A 42 13.93 -13.06 -2.19
CA ASN A 42 15.38 -13.21 -2.14
C ASN A 42 15.98 -12.12 -3.02
N LEU A 43 16.51 -11.06 -2.39
CA LEU A 43 17.14 -9.94 -3.07
C LEU A 43 18.57 -10.32 -3.45
N ALA A 44 18.87 -10.27 -4.73
CA ALA A 44 20.22 -10.42 -5.30
C ALA A 44 20.76 -9.07 -5.74
N ALA A 45 22.07 -8.89 -5.62
CA ALA A 45 22.76 -7.69 -6.03
C ALA A 45 22.58 -7.39 -7.53
N ALA A 46 22.38 -6.11 -7.87
CA ALA A 46 22.28 -5.60 -9.23
C ALA A 46 23.26 -4.42 -9.43
N SER A 47 23.49 -4.01 -10.66
CA SER A 47 24.36 -2.88 -11.01
C SER A 47 25.77 -2.94 -10.41
N GLY A 48 26.29 -4.14 -10.12
CA GLY A 48 27.61 -4.32 -9.52
C GLY A 48 27.68 -3.98 -8.02
N SER A 49 26.55 -3.85 -7.33
CA SER A 49 26.50 -3.64 -5.87
C SER A 49 26.83 -4.93 -5.09
N LEU A 50 26.86 -4.82 -3.76
CA LEU A 50 26.93 -5.97 -2.83
C LEU A 50 25.62 -6.14 -2.04
N VAL A 51 24.61 -5.33 -2.34
CA VAL A 51 23.35 -5.30 -1.58
C VAL A 51 22.56 -6.57 -1.86
N SER A 52 22.25 -7.30 -0.80
CA SER A 52 21.45 -8.53 -0.89
C SER A 52 20.74 -8.79 0.43
N GLY A 53 19.69 -9.63 0.38
CA GLY A 53 18.95 -9.95 1.59
C GLY A 53 17.79 -10.89 1.34
N ARG A 54 17.06 -11.18 2.41
CA ARG A 54 15.85 -11.98 2.33
C ARG A 54 14.75 -11.34 3.16
N LEU A 55 13.60 -11.16 2.53
CA LEU A 55 12.40 -10.68 3.20
C LEU A 55 11.33 -11.78 3.23
N GLN A 56 10.58 -11.78 4.31
CA GLN A 56 9.29 -12.43 4.40
C GLN A 56 8.20 -11.40 4.12
N VAL A 57 7.13 -11.82 3.43
CA VAL A 57 5.97 -11.01 3.13
C VAL A 57 4.74 -11.79 3.59
N MET A 58 3.98 -11.23 4.52
CA MET A 58 2.81 -11.86 5.12
C MET A 58 1.56 -11.01 4.89
N THR A 59 0.42 -11.66 4.68
CA THR A 59 -0.87 -10.95 4.62
C THR A 59 -1.28 -10.40 5.99
N MET A 60 -1.72 -9.12 5.99
CA MET A 60 -2.27 -8.42 7.14
C MET A 60 -3.71 -7.96 6.83
N GLY A 61 -4.67 -8.82 7.14
CA GLY A 61 -6.06 -8.57 6.74
C GLY A 61 -6.29 -8.71 5.23
N ALA A 62 -7.29 -8.03 4.70
CA ALA A 62 -7.74 -8.21 3.31
C ALA A 62 -6.90 -7.42 2.27
N ASN A 63 -6.26 -6.33 2.66
CA ASN A 63 -5.66 -5.36 1.72
C ASN A 63 -4.41 -4.69 2.31
N ALA A 64 -3.57 -5.45 2.99
CA ALA A 64 -2.28 -4.98 3.47
C ALA A 64 -1.30 -6.14 3.61
N LEU A 65 -0.02 -5.86 3.48
CA LEU A 65 1.07 -6.81 3.65
C LEU A 65 2.08 -6.31 4.67
N HIS A 66 2.78 -7.24 5.29
CA HIS A 66 3.87 -6.96 6.21
C HIS A 66 5.17 -7.52 5.64
N PHE A 67 6.13 -6.65 5.42
CA PHE A 67 7.48 -7.00 4.97
C PHE A 67 8.41 -7.02 6.17
N THR A 68 9.11 -8.13 6.38
CA THR A 68 10.09 -8.27 7.46
C THR A 68 11.35 -8.97 6.98
N GLY A 69 12.50 -8.58 7.52
CA GLY A 69 13.78 -9.23 7.23
C GLY A 69 14.94 -8.24 7.15
N ASP A 70 16.09 -8.72 6.72
CA ASP A 70 17.32 -7.96 6.69
C ASP A 70 17.90 -7.88 5.28
N ILE A 71 18.39 -6.69 4.95
CA ILE A 71 19.11 -6.41 3.71
C ILE A 71 20.47 -5.83 4.11
N GLY A 72 21.55 -6.46 3.67
CA GLY A 72 22.92 -6.03 3.97
C GLY A 72 23.68 -5.59 2.72
N GLY A 73 24.92 -5.13 2.92
CA GLY A 73 25.82 -4.69 1.86
C GLY A 73 25.75 -3.20 1.55
N PHE A 74 25.09 -2.41 2.41
CA PHE A 74 25.04 -0.95 2.30
C PHE A 74 26.24 -0.26 2.94
N GLU A 75 26.50 0.97 2.51
CA GLU A 75 27.30 1.88 3.31
C GLU A 75 26.56 2.24 4.61
N PRO A 76 27.24 2.25 5.77
CA PRO A 76 26.61 2.57 7.05
C PRO A 76 25.89 3.91 7.08
N GLY A 77 24.65 3.93 7.59
CA GLY A 77 23.85 5.12 7.78
C GLY A 77 23.21 5.69 6.52
N THR A 78 23.30 5.00 5.38
CA THR A 78 22.67 5.44 4.13
C THR A 78 21.18 5.11 4.08
N THR A 79 20.44 5.88 3.28
CA THR A 79 19.00 5.72 3.05
C THR A 79 18.77 5.35 1.58
N HIS A 80 17.82 4.47 1.32
CA HIS A 80 17.59 3.88 0.01
C HIS A 80 16.11 3.78 -0.33
N GLY A 81 15.75 4.12 -1.58
CA GLY A 81 14.41 3.84 -2.11
C GLY A 81 14.14 2.34 -2.14
N PHE A 82 12.90 1.97 -1.79
CA PHE A 82 12.47 0.59 -1.69
C PHE A 82 11.07 0.44 -2.28
N HIS A 83 10.93 -0.26 -3.43
CA HIS A 83 9.70 -0.26 -4.20
C HIS A 83 9.34 -1.63 -4.76
N VAL A 84 8.05 -1.86 -4.99
CA VAL A 84 7.58 -2.96 -5.85
C VAL A 84 7.48 -2.45 -7.28
N HIS A 85 8.07 -3.19 -8.22
CA HIS A 85 8.07 -2.90 -9.64
C HIS A 85 7.04 -3.75 -10.41
N GLU A 86 6.65 -3.29 -11.61
CA GLU A 86 5.53 -3.86 -12.37
C GLU A 86 5.79 -5.26 -12.94
N LYS A 87 7.06 -5.62 -13.18
CA LYS A 87 7.43 -6.92 -13.76
C LYS A 87 8.26 -7.73 -12.79
N GLY A 88 7.96 -9.03 -12.70
CA GLY A 88 8.74 -9.99 -11.92
C GLY A 88 9.95 -10.51 -12.70
N ASP A 89 10.78 -9.59 -13.16
CA ASP A 89 11.95 -9.92 -13.98
C ASP A 89 13.19 -9.18 -13.46
N CYS A 90 14.14 -9.95 -12.93
CA CYS A 90 15.44 -9.49 -12.45
C CYS A 90 16.59 -9.97 -13.37
N SER A 91 16.33 -10.29 -14.64
CA SER A 91 17.33 -10.89 -15.54
C SER A 91 18.36 -9.89 -16.06
N ALA A 92 17.99 -8.60 -16.16
CA ALA A 92 18.94 -7.57 -16.56
C ALA A 92 19.93 -7.26 -15.42
N ALA A 93 21.20 -7.11 -15.73
CA ALA A 93 22.26 -6.86 -14.75
C ALA A 93 22.04 -5.57 -13.93
N ASP A 94 21.34 -4.61 -14.48
CA ASP A 94 20.92 -3.35 -13.84
C ASP A 94 19.48 -3.37 -13.32
N ALA A 95 18.83 -4.54 -13.31
CA ALA A 95 17.45 -4.74 -12.96
C ALA A 95 16.43 -3.89 -13.77
N SER A 96 16.80 -3.37 -14.93
CA SER A 96 15.90 -2.60 -15.81
C SER A 96 14.75 -3.44 -16.34
N SER A 97 14.91 -4.76 -16.42
CA SER A 97 13.86 -5.71 -16.81
C SER A 97 12.64 -5.70 -15.90
N ALA A 98 12.77 -5.24 -14.64
CA ALA A 98 11.66 -5.12 -13.70
C ALA A 98 10.64 -4.02 -14.08
N GLY A 99 10.94 -3.15 -15.07
CA GLY A 99 10.04 -2.08 -15.50
C GLY A 99 9.97 -0.91 -14.53
N GLY A 100 8.86 -0.16 -14.55
CA GLY A 100 8.58 0.96 -13.63
C GLY A 100 8.01 0.48 -12.28
N HIS A 101 7.65 1.43 -11.41
CA HIS A 101 6.93 1.12 -10.18
C HIS A 101 5.58 0.46 -10.48
N PHE A 102 5.15 -0.45 -9.63
CA PHE A 102 3.84 -1.08 -9.74
C PHE A 102 2.73 -0.08 -9.50
N ASN A 103 2.02 0.28 -10.57
CA ASN A 103 1.04 1.35 -10.58
C ASN A 103 -0.25 0.96 -11.32
N PRO A 104 -1.08 0.05 -10.77
CA PRO A 104 -2.30 -0.39 -11.45
C PRO A 104 -3.37 0.70 -11.56
N ALA A 105 -3.33 1.72 -10.71
CA ALA A 105 -4.30 2.82 -10.69
C ALA A 105 -3.90 4.02 -11.59
N GLY A 106 -2.67 4.04 -12.11
CA GLY A 106 -2.19 5.17 -12.94
C GLY A 106 -2.06 6.48 -12.16
N THR A 107 -1.81 6.41 -10.85
CA THR A 107 -1.60 7.59 -9.99
C THR A 107 -0.18 8.15 -10.14
N PRO A 108 0.08 9.42 -9.76
CA PRO A 108 1.44 9.93 -9.63
C PRO A 108 2.23 9.17 -8.56
N HIS A 109 3.58 9.20 -8.68
CA HIS A 109 4.48 8.76 -7.63
C HIS A 109 4.31 9.62 -6.38
N GLY A 110 4.45 9.01 -5.20
CA GLY A 110 4.32 9.70 -3.92
C GLY A 110 4.67 8.83 -2.72
N ARG A 111 4.40 9.33 -1.54
CA ARG A 111 4.63 8.59 -0.29
C ARG A 111 3.41 7.78 0.09
N MET A 112 3.57 6.53 0.50
CA MET A 112 2.50 5.56 0.74
C MET A 112 1.46 5.97 1.78
N ASP A 113 1.73 6.93 2.64
CA ASP A 113 0.82 7.43 3.68
C ASP A 113 0.33 8.87 3.43
N GLN A 114 0.70 9.49 2.31
CA GLN A 114 0.47 10.92 2.05
C GLN A 114 -0.17 11.19 0.68
N GLY A 115 -1.42 10.77 0.51
CA GLY A 115 -2.17 11.09 -0.69
C GLY A 115 -1.99 10.12 -1.86
N ALA A 116 -1.95 10.63 -3.10
CA ALA A 116 -1.81 9.78 -4.28
C ALA A 116 -0.37 9.24 -4.39
N HIS A 117 -0.25 7.94 -4.61
CA HIS A 117 1.02 7.24 -4.79
C HIS A 117 0.81 5.98 -5.63
N HIS A 118 1.87 5.36 -6.13
CA HIS A 118 1.79 4.04 -6.77
C HIS A 118 1.54 2.96 -5.71
N ALA A 119 0.88 1.89 -6.06
CA ALA A 119 0.72 0.74 -5.16
C ALA A 119 2.07 0.11 -4.78
N GLY A 120 3.10 0.31 -5.57
CA GLY A 120 4.47 -0.15 -5.33
C GLY A 120 5.36 0.84 -4.57
N ASP A 121 4.90 2.04 -4.26
CA ASP A 121 5.68 3.01 -3.48
C ASP A 121 5.67 2.59 -2.01
N ILE A 122 6.85 2.31 -1.47
CA ILE A 122 7.07 1.94 -0.06
C ILE A 122 8.05 2.96 0.52
N ASP A 123 8.01 3.19 1.83
CA ASP A 123 8.94 4.11 2.48
C ASP A 123 10.40 3.65 2.33
N ASN A 124 11.31 4.61 2.35
CA ASN A 124 12.75 4.36 2.33
C ASN A 124 13.19 3.41 3.45
N ILE A 125 14.18 2.60 3.16
CA ILE A 125 14.92 1.80 4.15
C ILE A 125 16.21 2.52 4.56
N VAL A 126 16.62 2.32 5.80
CA VAL A 126 17.82 2.97 6.37
C VAL A 126 18.78 1.91 6.87
N ALA A 127 20.01 1.96 6.41
CA ALA A 127 21.10 1.09 6.87
C ALA A 127 21.62 1.56 8.24
N ASN A 128 21.81 0.62 9.15
CA ASN A 128 22.43 0.86 10.45
C ASN A 128 23.96 1.03 10.36
N ALA A 129 24.63 1.15 11.51
CA ALA A 129 26.08 1.29 11.58
C ALA A 129 26.87 0.06 11.05
N GLN A 130 26.22 -1.07 10.83
CA GLN A 130 26.79 -2.30 10.26
C GLN A 130 26.47 -2.45 8.77
N GLY A 131 25.83 -1.46 8.12
CA GLY A 131 25.43 -1.52 6.73
C GLY A 131 24.26 -2.50 6.47
N VAL A 132 23.40 -2.70 7.48
CA VAL A 132 22.21 -3.57 7.40
C VAL A 132 20.95 -2.74 7.61
N ALA A 133 19.99 -2.84 6.70
CA ALA A 133 18.65 -2.31 6.86
C ALA A 133 17.73 -3.41 7.42
N HIS A 134 17.16 -3.17 8.59
CA HIS A 134 16.13 -4.02 9.20
C HIS A 134 14.77 -3.59 8.69
N VAL A 135 14.22 -4.34 7.75
CA VAL A 135 12.88 -4.08 7.19
C VAL A 135 11.82 -4.60 8.16
N ASN A 136 10.89 -3.75 8.54
CA ASN A 136 9.71 -4.08 9.34
C ASN A 136 8.61 -3.09 8.98
N MET A 137 7.93 -3.34 7.86
CA MET A 137 7.03 -2.37 7.23
C MET A 137 5.65 -2.95 6.98
N HIS A 138 4.63 -2.18 7.34
CA HIS A 138 3.24 -2.43 6.99
C HIS A 138 2.93 -1.66 5.70
N VAL A 139 2.54 -2.37 4.66
CA VAL A 139 2.26 -1.81 3.32
C VAL A 139 0.78 -1.98 3.02
N PRO A 140 -0.03 -0.92 3.13
CA PRO A 140 -1.44 -0.96 2.81
C PRO A 140 -1.69 -0.92 1.29
N GLY A 141 -2.89 -1.28 0.88
CA GLY A 141 -3.34 -1.13 -0.51
C GLY A 141 -2.85 -2.23 -1.47
N VAL A 142 -2.09 -3.21 -1.01
CA VAL A 142 -1.59 -4.33 -1.80
C VAL A 142 -2.07 -5.68 -1.27
N THR A 143 -2.12 -6.68 -2.14
CA THR A 143 -2.55 -8.04 -1.82
C THR A 143 -1.52 -9.07 -2.26
N LEU A 144 -1.64 -10.32 -1.80
CA LEU A 144 -0.72 -11.39 -2.10
C LEU A 144 -1.47 -12.63 -2.61
N GLY A 145 -1.25 -12.98 -3.88
CA GLY A 145 -1.80 -14.19 -4.52
C GLY A 145 -3.32 -14.22 -4.63
N THR A 146 -3.97 -13.06 -4.64
CA THR A 146 -5.43 -12.93 -4.74
C THR A 146 -5.91 -12.80 -6.18
N GLY A 147 -5.03 -12.45 -7.12
CA GLY A 147 -5.35 -12.15 -8.52
C GLY A 147 -6.07 -10.82 -8.72
N THR A 148 -6.13 -9.96 -7.70
CA THR A 148 -6.69 -8.60 -7.82
C THR A 148 -5.73 -7.65 -8.54
N ALA A 149 -6.21 -6.48 -8.93
CA ALA A 149 -5.36 -5.47 -9.59
C ALA A 149 -4.14 -5.05 -8.75
N ASN A 150 -4.25 -5.10 -7.41
CA ASN A 150 -3.19 -4.71 -6.47
C ASN A 150 -2.31 -5.89 -6.00
N ASP A 151 -2.40 -7.04 -6.68
CA ASP A 151 -1.64 -8.23 -6.31
C ASP A 151 -0.17 -8.09 -6.68
N ILE A 152 0.71 -8.27 -5.69
CA ILE A 152 2.16 -8.17 -5.89
C ILE A 152 2.86 -9.53 -6.03
N ALA A 153 2.13 -10.65 -5.96
CA ALA A 153 2.71 -11.97 -6.20
C ALA A 153 3.35 -12.03 -7.60
N GLY A 154 4.58 -12.53 -7.66
CA GLY A 154 5.34 -12.62 -8.90
C GLY A 154 5.92 -11.29 -9.41
N ARG A 155 5.79 -10.16 -8.68
CA ARG A 155 6.42 -8.88 -9.03
C ARG A 155 7.80 -8.75 -8.43
N ALA A 156 8.61 -7.82 -8.95
CA ALA A 156 9.93 -7.56 -8.40
C ALA A 156 9.86 -6.53 -7.27
N VAL A 157 10.66 -6.77 -6.24
CA VAL A 157 11.04 -5.78 -5.22
C VAL A 157 12.43 -5.25 -5.59
N ILE A 158 12.58 -3.93 -5.63
CA ILE A 158 13.81 -3.24 -5.98
C ILE A 158 14.28 -2.42 -4.79
N VAL A 159 15.59 -2.45 -4.56
CA VAL A 159 16.31 -1.50 -3.70
C VAL A 159 17.09 -0.55 -4.60
N HIS A 160 17.02 0.75 -4.32
CA HIS A 160 17.66 1.80 -5.07
C HIS A 160 18.94 2.33 -4.40
N ALA A 161 19.81 2.99 -5.18
CA ALA A 161 21.06 3.52 -4.69
C ALA A 161 20.88 4.76 -3.81
N ASP A 162 19.91 5.58 -4.13
CA ASP A 162 19.64 6.86 -3.48
C ASP A 162 18.29 6.82 -2.74
N PRO A 163 18.05 7.72 -1.79
CA PRO A 163 16.73 7.85 -1.17
C PRO A 163 15.67 8.30 -2.18
N ASP A 164 14.46 7.77 -2.02
CA ASP A 164 13.28 8.32 -2.65
C ASP A 164 12.96 9.68 -2.02
N ASP A 165 12.79 10.73 -2.85
CA ASP A 165 12.40 12.08 -2.41
C ASP A 165 10.88 12.24 -2.26
N TYR A 166 10.09 11.19 -2.55
CA TYR A 166 8.63 11.08 -2.47
C TYR A 166 7.84 12.06 -3.35
N SER A 167 8.50 12.77 -4.26
CA SER A 167 7.87 13.84 -5.03
C SER A 167 8.21 13.86 -6.51
N SER A 168 9.46 13.56 -6.85
CA SER A 168 9.93 13.61 -8.24
C SER A 168 9.33 12.49 -9.08
N GLN A 169 8.76 12.85 -10.21
CA GLN A 169 8.16 11.88 -11.14
C GLN A 169 9.20 11.31 -12.10
N PRO A 170 9.07 10.05 -12.47
CA PRO A 170 8.05 9.07 -12.07
C PRO A 170 8.45 8.20 -10.86
N SER A 171 9.59 8.41 -10.20
CA SER A 171 10.17 7.42 -9.27
C SER A 171 11.03 8.01 -8.16
N GLY A 172 10.79 9.28 -7.75
CA GLY A 172 11.40 9.89 -6.57
C GLY A 172 12.91 10.10 -6.64
N ASN A 173 13.50 10.18 -7.84
CA ASN A 173 14.96 10.34 -8.03
C ASN A 173 15.82 9.30 -7.29
N ALA A 174 15.27 8.12 -7.01
CA ALA A 174 15.91 7.10 -6.19
C ALA A 174 17.19 6.47 -6.81
N GLY A 175 17.58 6.87 -8.00
CA GLY A 175 18.83 6.48 -8.64
C GLY A 175 18.83 5.06 -9.20
N LYS A 176 20.03 4.45 -9.26
CA LYS A 176 20.21 3.10 -9.82
C LYS A 176 19.51 2.04 -8.97
N ARG A 177 19.19 0.92 -9.59
CA ARG A 177 18.68 -0.27 -8.93
C ARG A 177 19.86 -1.12 -8.47
N ILE A 178 20.02 -1.31 -7.17
CA ILE A 178 21.17 -1.99 -6.57
C ILE A 178 20.85 -3.39 -6.05
N ALA A 179 19.58 -3.75 -5.88
CA ALA A 179 19.16 -5.12 -5.64
C ALA A 179 17.78 -5.38 -6.25
N CYS A 180 17.53 -6.63 -6.64
CA CYS A 180 16.29 -7.10 -7.22
C CYS A 180 15.93 -8.48 -6.69
N GLY A 181 14.66 -8.71 -6.36
CA GLY A 181 14.14 -10.01 -5.95
C GLY A 181 12.66 -10.14 -6.28
N ILE A 182 12.19 -11.34 -6.59
CA ILE A 182 10.80 -11.59 -6.97
C ILE A 182 10.00 -12.04 -5.76
N VAL A 183 8.79 -11.50 -5.58
CA VAL A 183 7.82 -11.94 -4.56
C VAL A 183 7.32 -13.33 -4.92
N THR A 184 7.81 -14.33 -4.22
CA THR A 184 7.49 -15.75 -4.46
C THR A 184 6.64 -16.29 -3.32
N ILE A 185 5.41 -16.71 -3.63
CA ILE A 185 4.53 -17.33 -2.64
C ILE A 185 5.17 -18.61 -2.14
N VAL A 186 5.17 -18.80 -0.82
CA VAL A 186 5.54 -20.03 -0.13
C VAL A 186 4.28 -20.65 0.46
N GLN A 187 4.19 -21.96 0.41
CA GLN A 187 3.06 -22.71 0.98
C GLN A 187 3.25 -22.91 2.46
#